data_65f1c905d7876e3817bd4845db41a11a
#
_entry.id   65f1c905d7876e3817bd4845db41a11a
#
_cell.length_a   1.000
_cell.length_b   1.000
_cell.length_c   1.000
_cell.angle_alpha   90.00
_cell.angle_beta   90.00
_cell.angle_gamma   90.00
#
_symmetry.space_group_name_H-M   'P 1'
#
loop_
_entity.id
_entity.type
_entity.pdbx_description
1 polymer ?
#
loop_
_entity_poly.entity_id
_entity_poly.type
_entity_poly.pdbx_seq_one_letter_code
_entity_poly.pdbx_strand_id
1 'polypeptide(L)'
;SAVDVKAVSKRDTPLRYDSKTGYLGTSVSTGTEVLRVTPYDRIFFMRKTGMYMVCDVPERLFVDKGMWYCGYSEKESLSKVLFTVIYRDPKTQYAFIKRCRVEGYIMNRDYFIVPEGMEVLHVDTRNKFSFTLNFVPKPRLKITEQTFKAQDFEEKGLKTLGVRLVAREVESISLGGK
;
A
#
# COMPACT_ATOMS: atom_id res chain seq x y z
N SER A 1 8.91 27.44 20.54
CA SER A 1 8.11 27.45 19.32
C SER A 1 7.48 26.08 19.08
N ALA A 2 6.45 26.04 18.23
CA ALA A 2 5.78 24.77 17.90
C ALA A 2 6.73 23.77 17.25
N VAL A 3 7.71 24.25 16.52
CA VAL A 3 8.73 23.39 15.87
C VAL A 3 9.58 22.70 16.93
N ASP A 4 9.95 23.39 17.98
CA ASP A 4 10.75 22.83 19.04
C ASP A 4 10.00 21.76 19.84
N VAL A 5 8.70 21.97 20.08
CA VAL A 5 7.86 21.01 20.77
C VAL A 5 7.80 19.70 19.98
N LYS A 6 7.60 19.77 18.67
CA LYS A 6 7.57 18.58 17.81
C LYS A 6 8.93 17.89 17.79
N ALA A 7 10.02 18.65 17.68
CA ALA A 7 11.36 18.10 17.60
C ALA A 7 11.79 17.37 18.87
N VAL A 8 11.33 17.79 20.05
CA VAL A 8 11.69 17.15 21.32
C VAL A 8 10.69 16.11 21.80
N SER A 9 9.53 15.99 21.15
CA SER A 9 8.54 15.00 21.53
C SER A 9 9.00 13.60 21.14
N LYS A 10 8.84 12.66 22.07
CA LYS A 10 9.21 11.27 21.82
C LYS A 10 8.07 10.49 21.19
N ARG A 11 8.39 9.62 20.27
CA ARG A 11 7.45 8.69 19.66
C ARG A 11 7.27 7.48 20.55
N ASP A 12 6.51 7.65 21.62
CA ASP A 12 6.32 6.60 22.63
C ASP A 12 4.89 6.10 22.75
N THR A 13 3.95 6.68 22.01
CA THR A 13 2.56 6.25 22.01
C THR A 13 2.33 5.21 20.91
N PRO A 14 1.88 3.99 21.27
CA PRO A 14 1.59 2.97 20.26
C PRO A 14 0.39 3.36 19.40
N LEU A 15 0.54 3.23 18.09
CA LEU A 15 -0.54 3.30 17.14
C LEU A 15 -0.85 1.86 16.71
N ARG A 16 -2.07 1.40 16.99
CA ARG A 16 -2.46 0.01 16.74
C ARG A 16 -3.48 -0.10 15.63
N TYR A 17 -3.37 -1.19 14.90
CA TYR A 17 -4.34 -1.55 13.88
C TYR A 17 -4.87 -2.96 14.15
N ASP A 18 -6.20 -3.08 14.16
CA ASP A 18 -6.87 -4.37 14.32
C ASP A 18 -7.55 -4.73 12.98
N SER A 19 -7.01 -5.74 12.30
CA SER A 19 -7.53 -6.17 11.00
C SER A 19 -8.90 -6.84 11.10
N LYS A 20 -9.29 -7.31 12.27
CA LYS A 20 -10.60 -7.93 12.49
C LYS A 20 -11.72 -6.91 12.56
N THR A 21 -11.45 -5.77 13.20
CA THR A 21 -12.42 -4.69 13.32
C THR A 21 -12.24 -3.61 12.27
N GLY A 22 -11.04 -3.47 11.71
CA GLY A 22 -10.70 -2.46 10.72
C GLY A 22 -10.32 -1.11 11.30
N TYR A 23 -10.10 -1.01 12.60
CA TYR A 23 -9.79 0.26 13.26
C TYR A 23 -8.30 0.46 13.47
N LEU A 24 -7.88 1.71 13.24
CA LEU A 24 -6.52 2.19 13.46
C LEU A 24 -6.59 3.36 14.45
N GLY A 25 -5.74 3.36 15.47
CA GLY A 25 -5.71 4.48 16.40
C GLY A 25 -4.92 4.25 17.65
N THR A 26 -4.71 5.33 18.40
CA THR A 26 -4.01 5.28 19.70
C THR A 26 -4.90 4.73 20.81
N SER A 27 -6.23 4.78 20.64
CA SER A 27 -7.20 4.19 21.56
C SER A 27 -7.59 2.78 21.20
N VAL A 28 -7.05 2.22 20.12
CA VAL A 28 -7.27 0.82 19.74
C VAL A 28 -6.40 -0.05 20.64
N SER A 29 -7.03 -0.95 21.38
CA SER A 29 -6.34 -1.79 22.37
C SER A 29 -6.06 -3.21 21.89
N THR A 30 -6.61 -3.58 20.74
CA THR A 30 -6.44 -4.91 20.13
C THR A 30 -5.63 -4.80 18.84
N GLY A 31 -5.29 -5.94 18.26
CA GLY A 31 -4.51 -5.97 17.03
C GLY A 31 -3.02 -5.81 17.27
N THR A 32 -2.34 -5.21 16.30
CA THR A 32 -0.88 -5.06 16.33
C THR A 32 -0.46 -3.60 16.35
N GLU A 33 0.66 -3.33 16.99
CA GLU A 33 1.29 -2.02 16.93
C GLU A 33 1.93 -1.86 15.56
N VAL A 34 1.57 -0.80 14.82
CA VAL A 34 2.11 -0.53 13.48
C VAL A 34 3.14 0.58 13.48
N LEU A 35 3.00 1.56 14.39
CA LEU A 35 3.93 2.67 14.55
C LEU A 35 3.97 3.12 16.00
N ARG A 36 5.01 3.88 16.34
CA ARG A 36 5.03 4.68 17.56
C ARG A 36 4.98 6.15 17.17
N VAL A 37 4.11 6.90 17.80
CA VAL A 37 3.78 8.26 17.40
C VAL A 37 3.78 9.24 18.57
N THR A 38 3.80 10.53 18.21
CA THR A 38 3.49 11.64 19.10
C THR A 38 2.16 12.25 18.68
N PRO A 39 1.53 13.09 19.53
CA PRO A 39 0.32 13.81 19.11
C PRO A 39 0.56 14.79 17.94
N TYR A 40 1.80 15.12 17.65
CA TYR A 40 2.17 16.09 16.60
C TYR A 40 2.50 15.41 15.27
N ASP A 41 2.58 14.08 15.23
CA ASP A 41 2.87 13.36 14.01
C ASP A 41 1.67 13.36 13.08
N ARG A 42 1.95 13.14 11.81
CA ARG A 42 0.95 12.86 10.78
C ARG A 42 1.31 11.53 10.16
N ILE A 43 0.29 10.78 9.79
CA ILE A 43 0.48 9.45 9.25
C ILE A 43 -0.10 9.34 7.84
N PHE A 44 0.50 8.45 7.08
CA PHE A 44 0.00 7.98 5.79
C PHE A 44 -0.47 6.55 5.98
N PHE A 45 -1.66 6.23 5.49
CA PHE A 45 -2.11 4.84 5.47
C PHE A 45 -2.75 4.51 4.12
N MET A 46 -2.63 3.24 3.72
CA MET A 46 -3.22 2.76 2.48
C MET A 46 -4.19 1.64 2.79
N ARG A 47 -5.45 1.83 2.39
CA ARG A 47 -6.52 0.85 2.58
C ARG A 47 -6.33 -0.33 1.63
N LYS A 48 -7.02 -1.41 1.93
CA LYS A 48 -6.99 -2.62 1.09
C LYS A 48 -7.34 -2.34 -0.38
N THR A 49 -8.20 -1.37 -0.63
CA THR A 49 -8.64 -0.99 -1.98
C THR A 49 -7.59 -0.21 -2.77
N GLY A 50 -6.48 0.19 -2.13
CA GLY A 50 -5.50 1.07 -2.76
C GLY A 50 -5.79 2.55 -2.50
N MET A 51 -6.84 2.86 -1.78
CA MET A 51 -7.13 4.23 -1.37
C MET A 51 -6.22 4.62 -0.21
N TYR A 52 -5.59 5.79 -0.30
CA TYR A 52 -4.68 6.25 0.75
C TYR A 52 -5.04 7.66 1.21
N MET A 53 -4.58 7.99 2.40
CA MET A 53 -4.84 9.28 3.03
C MET A 53 -3.67 9.65 3.94
N VAL A 54 -3.42 10.94 4.07
CA VAL A 54 -2.57 11.51 5.11
C VAL A 54 -3.45 12.26 6.09
N CYS A 55 -3.28 11.97 7.37
CA CYS A 55 -4.09 12.59 8.43
C CYS A 55 -3.27 12.75 9.71
N ASP A 56 -3.83 13.52 10.65
CA ASP A 56 -3.28 13.58 12.01
C ASP A 56 -3.43 12.19 12.66
N VAL A 57 -2.65 11.92 13.68
CA VAL A 57 -2.72 10.64 14.39
C VAL A 57 -4.13 10.45 14.95
N PRO A 58 -4.86 9.42 14.51
CA PRO A 58 -6.23 9.21 14.97
C PRO A 58 -6.26 8.51 16.33
N GLU A 59 -7.31 8.79 17.11
CA GLU A 59 -7.60 8.00 18.30
C GLU A 59 -8.24 6.67 17.91
N ARG A 60 -9.21 6.72 16.98
CA ARG A 60 -9.90 5.53 16.50
C ARG A 60 -10.54 5.84 15.15
N LEU A 61 -9.98 5.29 14.09
CA LEU A 61 -10.43 5.54 12.72
C LEU A 61 -10.67 4.22 12.00
N PHE A 62 -11.84 4.07 11.40
CA PHE A 62 -12.10 2.91 10.57
C PHE A 62 -11.35 3.04 9.25
N VAL A 63 -10.37 2.17 9.03
CA VAL A 63 -9.57 2.14 7.82
C VAL A 63 -10.13 1.12 6.84
N ASP A 64 -10.19 -0.12 7.24
CA ASP A 64 -10.75 -1.25 6.50
C ASP A 64 -10.29 -2.54 7.18
N LYS A 65 -10.91 -3.64 6.85
CA LYS A 65 -10.46 -4.98 7.27
C LYS A 65 -9.35 -5.46 6.35
N GLY A 66 -8.22 -4.80 6.44
CA GLY A 66 -7.05 -5.00 5.60
C GLY A 66 -6.44 -3.65 5.25
N MET A 67 -5.18 -3.49 5.58
CA MET A 67 -4.43 -2.26 5.33
C MET A 67 -3.08 -2.65 4.77
N TRP A 68 -2.73 -2.07 3.61
CA TRP A 68 -1.48 -2.41 2.96
C TRP A 68 -0.26 -1.77 3.61
N TYR A 69 -0.43 -0.54 4.11
CA TYR A 69 0.70 0.21 4.63
C TYR A 69 0.25 1.29 5.58
N CYS A 70 1.07 1.55 6.60
CA CYS A 70 0.92 2.68 7.50
C CYS A 70 2.32 3.17 7.87
N GLY A 71 2.55 4.46 7.72
CA GLY A 71 3.85 5.06 8.00
C GLY A 71 3.76 6.53 8.30
N TYR A 72 4.90 7.13 8.60
CA TYR A 72 4.98 8.58 8.81
C TYR A 72 4.85 9.32 7.50
N SER A 73 4.17 10.46 7.53
CA SER A 73 3.91 11.24 6.32
C SER A 73 4.89 12.40 6.13
N GLU A 74 5.92 12.50 6.96
CA GLU A 74 6.94 13.52 6.77
C GLU A 74 7.49 13.42 5.35
N LYS A 75 7.64 14.59 4.71
CA LYS A 75 8.02 14.67 3.31
C LYS A 75 9.28 13.85 3.00
N GLU A 76 10.29 13.94 3.86
CA GLU A 76 11.54 13.22 3.68
C GLU A 76 11.39 11.71 3.85
N SER A 77 10.42 11.27 4.67
CA SER A 77 10.18 9.85 4.88
C SER A 77 9.31 9.26 3.79
N LEU A 78 8.18 9.90 3.53
CA LEU A 78 7.18 9.36 2.59
C LEU A 78 7.68 9.37 1.14
N SER A 79 8.34 10.45 0.72
CA SER A 79 8.83 10.53 -0.66
C SER A 79 9.95 9.55 -0.99
N LYS A 80 10.56 8.95 0.03
CA LYS A 80 11.59 7.92 -0.16
C LYS A 80 11.01 6.52 -0.32
N VAL A 81 9.73 6.34 -0.01
CA VAL A 81 9.08 5.04 -0.11
C VAL A 81 8.67 4.80 -1.55
N LEU A 82 9.23 3.77 -2.15
CA LEU A 82 8.83 3.31 -3.48
C LEU A 82 7.75 2.24 -3.30
N PHE A 83 6.52 2.58 -3.68
CA PHE A 83 5.41 1.64 -3.65
C PHE A 83 5.37 0.86 -4.95
N THR A 84 5.37 -0.45 -4.87
CA THR A 84 5.08 -1.32 -6.00
C THR A 84 3.71 -1.91 -5.76
N VAL A 85 2.78 -1.60 -6.66
CA VAL A 85 1.38 -2.04 -6.56
C VAL A 85 1.09 -2.97 -7.73
N ILE A 86 0.62 -4.17 -7.41
CA ILE A 86 0.19 -5.13 -8.41
C ILE A 86 -1.31 -5.23 -8.28
N TYR A 87 -2.02 -4.94 -9.36
CA TYR A 87 -3.47 -4.90 -9.35
C TYR A 87 -4.06 -5.58 -10.58
N ARG A 88 -5.32 -5.94 -10.50
CA ARG A 88 -6.02 -6.67 -11.54
C ARG A 88 -7.31 -5.93 -11.90
N ASP A 89 -7.58 -5.84 -13.20
CA ASP A 89 -8.86 -5.38 -13.71
C ASP A 89 -9.88 -6.52 -13.55
N PRO A 90 -10.94 -6.34 -12.75
CA PRO A 90 -11.90 -7.42 -12.53
C PRO A 90 -12.70 -7.79 -13.79
N LYS A 91 -12.75 -6.91 -14.79
CA LYS A 91 -13.48 -7.17 -16.03
C LYS A 91 -12.69 -8.10 -16.97
N THR A 92 -11.39 -7.88 -17.09
CA THR A 92 -10.52 -8.65 -17.98
C THR A 92 -9.73 -9.71 -17.25
N GLN A 93 -9.57 -9.56 -15.94
CA GLN A 93 -8.70 -10.35 -15.09
C GLN A 93 -7.21 -10.23 -15.45
N TYR A 94 -6.86 -9.21 -16.20
CA TYR A 94 -5.45 -8.93 -16.51
C TYR A 94 -4.79 -8.17 -15.36
N ALA A 95 -3.54 -8.50 -15.10
CA ALA A 95 -2.77 -7.88 -14.03
C ALA A 95 -1.83 -6.81 -14.55
N PHE A 96 -1.65 -5.79 -13.73
CA PHE A 96 -0.82 -4.62 -14.00
C PHE A 96 0.12 -4.38 -12.84
N ILE A 97 1.24 -3.72 -13.12
CA ILE A 97 2.19 -3.27 -12.10
C ILE A 97 2.39 -1.77 -12.22
N LYS A 98 2.47 -1.10 -11.07
CA LYS A 98 2.75 0.32 -10.98
C LYS A 98 3.77 0.54 -9.88
N ARG A 99 4.84 1.26 -10.18
CA ARG A 99 5.86 1.63 -9.19
C ARG A 99 5.93 3.14 -9.12
N CYS A 100 5.65 3.69 -7.95
CA CYS A 100 5.57 5.14 -7.79
C CYS A 100 5.85 5.56 -6.35
N ARG A 101 6.10 6.87 -6.18
CA ARG A 101 6.27 7.50 -4.88
C ARG A 101 5.15 8.51 -4.66
N VAL A 102 4.77 8.72 -3.41
CA VAL A 102 3.79 9.73 -3.06
C VAL A 102 4.55 11.01 -2.72
N GLU A 103 4.51 11.97 -3.62
CA GLU A 103 5.28 13.21 -3.50
C GLU A 103 4.45 14.43 -3.10
N GLY A 104 3.12 14.31 -3.17
CA GLY A 104 2.25 15.42 -2.79
C GLY A 104 0.88 14.92 -2.37
N TYR A 105 0.24 15.67 -1.48
CA TYR A 105 -1.08 15.31 -0.94
C TYR A 105 -1.73 16.51 -0.28
N ILE A 106 -3.05 16.41 -0.12
CA ILE A 106 -3.82 17.30 0.72
C ILE A 106 -4.28 16.49 1.93
N MET A 107 -4.13 17.05 3.14
CA MET A 107 -4.52 16.38 4.39
C MET A 107 -5.99 15.98 4.37
N ASN A 108 -6.27 14.81 4.92
CA ASN A 108 -7.61 14.28 5.09
C ASN A 108 -8.38 14.06 3.79
N ARG A 109 -7.66 13.93 2.69
CA ARG A 109 -8.25 13.67 1.38
C ARG A 109 -7.90 12.27 0.91
N ASP A 110 -8.90 11.55 0.38
CA ASP A 110 -8.70 10.22 -0.20
C ASP A 110 -8.11 10.34 -1.61
N TYR A 111 -7.12 9.47 -1.87
CA TYR A 111 -6.51 9.32 -3.19
C TYR A 111 -6.48 7.84 -3.54
N PHE A 112 -6.51 7.53 -4.83
CA PHE A 112 -6.35 6.16 -5.31
C PHE A 112 -4.97 5.99 -5.93
N ILE A 113 -4.21 4.99 -5.47
CA ILE A 113 -2.91 4.67 -6.08
C ILE A 113 -3.07 3.89 -7.38
N VAL A 114 -4.24 3.27 -7.57
CA VAL A 114 -4.62 2.56 -8.80
C VAL A 114 -5.96 3.13 -9.27
N PRO A 115 -6.35 2.93 -10.54
CA PRO A 115 -7.67 3.37 -10.99
C PRO A 115 -8.78 2.79 -10.12
N GLU A 116 -9.81 3.57 -9.89
CA GLU A 116 -10.95 3.12 -9.08
C GLU A 116 -11.60 1.90 -9.72
N GLY A 117 -11.98 0.93 -8.89
CA GLY A 117 -12.59 -0.31 -9.35
C GLY A 117 -11.63 -1.45 -9.62
N MET A 118 -10.33 -1.19 -9.56
CA MET A 118 -9.32 -2.24 -9.69
C MET A 118 -9.19 -3.04 -8.40
N GLU A 119 -8.79 -4.30 -8.52
CA GLU A 119 -8.49 -5.15 -7.37
C GLU A 119 -6.99 -5.10 -7.08
N VAL A 120 -6.61 -4.61 -5.89
CA VAL A 120 -5.22 -4.60 -5.48
C VAL A 120 -4.84 -6.00 -5.01
N LEU A 121 -3.87 -6.62 -5.67
CA LEU A 121 -3.41 -7.96 -5.33
C LEU A 121 -2.26 -7.92 -4.33
N HIS A 122 -1.38 -6.93 -4.44
CA HIS A 122 -0.24 -6.80 -3.54
C HIS A 122 0.32 -5.38 -3.57
N VAL A 123 0.79 -4.91 -2.42
CA VAL A 123 1.55 -3.67 -2.29
C VAL A 123 2.84 -3.99 -1.54
N ASP A 124 3.96 -3.54 -2.07
CA ASP A 124 5.27 -3.79 -1.48
C ASP A 124 6.09 -2.50 -1.47
N THR A 125 6.90 -2.33 -0.46
CA THR A 125 7.79 -1.18 -0.33
C THR A 125 9.26 -1.55 -0.52
N ARG A 126 9.57 -2.81 -0.78
CA ARG A 126 10.92 -3.25 -1.09
C ARG A 126 11.29 -2.82 -2.51
N ASN A 127 12.51 -2.36 -2.70
CA ASN A 127 12.96 -1.95 -4.04
C ASN A 127 13.11 -3.14 -4.98
N LYS A 128 13.46 -4.30 -4.45
CA LYS A 128 13.69 -5.52 -5.22
C LYS A 128 12.95 -6.68 -4.58
N PHE A 129 12.14 -7.34 -5.34
CA PHE A 129 11.46 -8.56 -4.92
C PHE A 129 10.92 -9.29 -6.15
N SER A 130 10.61 -10.56 -5.99
CA SER A 130 10.00 -11.38 -7.05
C SER A 130 8.59 -11.76 -6.66
N PHE A 131 7.75 -11.91 -7.66
CA PHE A 131 6.38 -12.38 -7.47
C PHE A 131 5.98 -13.28 -8.64
N THR A 132 5.02 -14.16 -8.37
CA THR A 132 4.52 -15.12 -9.35
C THR A 132 3.03 -14.86 -9.57
N LEU A 133 2.64 -14.73 -10.82
CA LEU A 133 1.22 -14.69 -11.19
C LEU A 133 0.76 -16.11 -11.51
N ASN A 134 -0.31 -16.53 -10.86
CA ASN A 134 -0.95 -17.82 -11.12
C ASN A 134 -2.14 -17.57 -12.04
N PHE A 135 -2.16 -18.24 -13.18
CA PHE A 135 -3.16 -17.98 -14.21
C PHE A 135 -4.44 -18.77 -13.96
N VAL A 136 -5.54 -18.23 -14.46
CA VAL A 136 -6.81 -18.95 -14.45
C VAL A 136 -6.64 -20.22 -15.30
N PRO A 137 -6.95 -21.41 -14.75
CA PRO A 137 -6.81 -22.66 -15.50
C PRO A 137 -7.69 -22.70 -16.74
N LYS A 138 -7.12 -23.17 -17.86
CA LYS A 138 -7.84 -23.36 -19.13
C LYS A 138 -7.42 -24.68 -19.74
N PRO A 139 -8.33 -25.39 -20.44
CA PRO A 139 -8.05 -26.76 -20.91
C PRO A 139 -6.81 -26.92 -21.78
N ARG A 140 -6.46 -25.90 -22.55
CA ARG A 140 -5.30 -25.96 -23.44
C ARG A 140 -4.12 -25.12 -22.98
N LEU A 141 -4.21 -24.51 -21.80
CA LEU A 141 -3.15 -23.67 -21.27
C LEU A 141 -2.13 -24.54 -20.54
N LYS A 142 -0.94 -24.65 -21.11
CA LYS A 142 0.16 -25.44 -20.52
C LYS A 142 0.91 -24.64 -19.46
N ILE A 143 1.04 -23.32 -19.63
CA ILE A 143 1.72 -22.47 -18.69
C ILE A 143 0.72 -22.05 -17.62
N THR A 144 0.98 -22.42 -16.37
CA THR A 144 0.06 -22.15 -15.25
C THR A 144 0.48 -20.96 -14.40
N GLU A 145 1.71 -20.52 -14.54
CA GLU A 145 2.24 -19.40 -13.76
C GLU A 145 3.40 -18.73 -14.48
N GLN A 146 3.73 -17.51 -14.04
CA GLN A 146 4.90 -16.79 -14.53
C GLN A 146 5.45 -15.93 -13.41
N THR A 147 6.77 -15.93 -13.25
CA THR A 147 7.46 -15.17 -12.21
C THR A 147 8.09 -13.91 -12.81
N PHE A 148 7.97 -12.82 -12.07
CA PHE A 148 8.48 -11.50 -12.45
C PHE A 148 9.36 -10.96 -11.34
N LYS A 149 10.29 -10.08 -11.72
CA LYS A 149 11.09 -9.29 -10.79
C LYS A 149 10.57 -7.85 -10.83
N ALA A 150 10.21 -7.31 -9.66
CA ALA A 150 9.69 -5.95 -9.58
C ALA A 150 10.68 -4.92 -10.11
N GLN A 151 11.98 -5.14 -9.86
CA GLN A 151 13.03 -4.21 -10.30
C GLN A 151 13.20 -4.14 -11.81
N ASP A 152 12.59 -5.05 -12.57
CA ASP A 152 12.60 -4.98 -14.05
C ASP A 152 11.64 -3.91 -14.59
N PHE A 153 10.79 -3.35 -13.73
CA PHE A 153 9.81 -2.33 -14.12
C PHE A 153 10.23 -0.96 -13.60
N GLU A 154 10.08 0.04 -14.46
CA GLU A 154 10.49 1.41 -14.13
C GLU A 154 9.55 2.08 -13.13
N GLU A 155 10.13 2.93 -12.29
CA GLU A 155 9.37 3.86 -11.48
C GLU A 155 8.76 4.92 -12.38
N LYS A 156 7.47 5.24 -12.17
CA LYS A 156 6.75 6.24 -12.93
C LYS A 156 6.05 7.23 -12.00
N GLY A 157 5.46 8.26 -12.56
CA GLY A 157 4.74 9.26 -11.78
C GLY A 157 3.49 8.69 -11.11
N LEU A 158 3.12 9.28 -9.99
CA LEU A 158 1.97 8.84 -9.19
C LEU A 158 0.66 8.79 -9.99
N LYS A 159 0.49 9.69 -10.94
CA LYS A 159 -0.74 9.78 -11.74
C LYS A 159 -0.75 8.91 -12.99
N THR A 160 0.31 8.16 -13.24
CA THR A 160 0.38 7.30 -14.42
C THR A 160 -0.40 6.01 -14.20
N LEU A 161 -0.82 5.41 -15.30
CA LEU A 161 -1.44 4.08 -15.25
C LEU A 161 -0.35 3.01 -15.13
N GLY A 162 -0.74 1.85 -14.61
CA GLY A 162 0.17 0.72 -14.54
C GLY A 162 0.43 0.10 -15.90
N VAL A 163 1.45 -0.75 -15.95
CA VAL A 163 1.85 -1.50 -17.15
C VAL A 163 1.27 -2.91 -17.04
N ARG A 164 0.62 -3.37 -18.12
CA ARG A 164 0.10 -4.74 -18.13
C ARG A 164 1.26 -5.73 -18.10
N LEU A 165 1.19 -6.69 -17.20
CA LEU A 165 2.25 -7.68 -17.01
C LEU A 165 2.25 -8.76 -18.08
N VAL A 166 1.06 -9.26 -18.40
CA VAL A 166 0.91 -10.37 -19.35
C VAL A 166 -0.52 -10.36 -19.91
N ALA A 167 -0.68 -10.85 -21.12
CA ALA A 167 -2.00 -10.94 -21.77
C ALA A 167 -2.68 -12.26 -21.44
N ARG A 168 -2.82 -12.55 -20.14
CA ARG A 168 -3.47 -13.76 -19.62
C ARG A 168 -4.26 -13.41 -18.38
N GLU A 169 -5.36 -14.12 -18.16
CA GLU A 169 -6.18 -13.94 -16.98
C GLU A 169 -5.46 -14.46 -15.75
N VAL A 170 -5.40 -13.63 -14.71
CA VAL A 170 -4.68 -13.92 -13.47
C VAL A 170 -5.66 -14.33 -12.39
N GLU A 171 -5.44 -15.47 -11.76
CA GLU A 171 -6.25 -15.95 -10.66
C GLU A 171 -5.75 -15.42 -9.33
N SER A 172 -4.45 -15.48 -9.10
CA SER A 172 -3.85 -15.07 -7.82
C SER A 172 -2.38 -14.70 -7.99
N ILE A 173 -1.83 -14.16 -6.92
CA ILE A 173 -0.41 -13.81 -6.84
C ILE A 173 0.23 -14.58 -5.70
N SER A 174 1.48 -15.00 -5.89
CA SER A 174 2.32 -15.59 -4.85
C SER A 174 3.60 -14.78 -4.77
N LEU A 175 4.08 -14.52 -3.56
CA LEU A 175 5.35 -13.83 -3.40
C LEU A 175 6.47 -14.86 -3.39
N GLY A 176 7.57 -14.49 -4.02
CA GLY A 176 8.78 -15.30 -3.96
C GLY A 176 9.21 -15.44 -2.49
N GLY A 177 9.60 -16.65 -2.10
CA GLY A 177 9.94 -16.94 -0.73
C GLY A 177 11.29 -16.37 -0.30
N LYS A 178 11.64 -15.23 -0.70
CA LYS A 178 12.88 -14.53 -0.25
C LYS A 178 13.35 -13.50 -1.25
#